data_ea3361965a6d168f2772da034f3e2909
#
_entry.id   ea3361965a6d168f2772da034f3e2909
#
_cell.length_a   1.000
_cell.length_b   1.000
_cell.length_c   1.000
_cell.angle_alpha   90.00
_cell.angle_beta   90.00
_cell.angle_gamma   90.00
#
_symmetry.space_group_name_H-M   'P 1'
#
loop_
_entity.id
_entity.type
_entity.pdbx_description
1 polymer ?
#
loop_
_entity_poly.entity_id
_entity_poly.type
_entity_poly.pdbx_seq_one_letter_code
_entity_poly.pdbx_strand_id
1 'polypeptide(L)'
;MTEASRLGVFLCQCNGRVSGSLPLDQVRRFLEQKQPGLPVIIADNLCQASVLSGLIREHKISPAVLGGCSQLKSKPGFWEEPEVCSLDPDSIGIVDLVRETAASYKDTELLERAKLLLWAQVKRQAKFSGVPQKARKLRFARPQGEISRRDLFQSLFPRYQVAPYIEALRCVGEKCELCRQSCAFNAVIVDDKGVSIDSLACNGCGACTAVCPHRAIIYPNCSSDQLEAELEGLLSGDSDVLQPRIVAVVCQSSRHSSSDSDINIFKNTPNVLPIEIPCLFMVSPWLMLRAFDLGAQGLALIYNREKCQFKFDSEKWQETVQFVQALLDHWGIQQERVSAFEDKNVEQELPRFGRRMANLAPILLRSSHPTELPVEGMLLPALIRGMGEKLGVASVGVISSGAVPFGKLTLDSSQCTGCGLCAADCPTEALTVLPGSDSYSLILRQESCVGCGLCIKVCPERCLKLEKILDLGKLGYQSETITEGDFVRCKVCDAPIAPRAMIDKVRARITAAGGVTSQLETCPDCRMRTKPRLSKSGVGV
;
A
#
# COMPACT_ATOMS: atom_id res chain seq x y z
N MET A 1 -25.27 -25.94 1.17
CA MET A 1 -24.97 -24.72 1.93
C MET A 1 -23.82 -25.05 2.88
N THR A 2 -22.61 -24.68 2.55
CA THR A 2 -21.47 -24.86 3.46
C THR A 2 -21.68 -23.88 4.62
N GLU A 3 -21.82 -24.43 5.84
CA GLU A 3 -21.86 -23.59 7.05
C GLU A 3 -20.67 -22.64 7.05
N ALA A 4 -20.94 -21.34 7.27
CA ALA A 4 -19.91 -20.31 7.25
C ALA A 4 -18.88 -20.61 8.36
N SER A 5 -17.64 -20.85 7.95
CA SER A 5 -16.53 -20.94 8.88
C SER A 5 -16.30 -19.57 9.55
N ARG A 6 -15.89 -19.56 10.82
CA ARG A 6 -15.70 -18.34 11.63
C ARG A 6 -14.26 -18.18 12.07
N LEU A 7 -13.82 -16.95 12.22
CA LEU A 7 -12.53 -16.65 12.82
C LEU A 7 -12.44 -17.19 14.25
N GLY A 8 -11.28 -17.75 14.62
CA GLY A 8 -11.03 -18.20 15.97
C GLY A 8 -9.55 -18.19 16.35
N VAL A 9 -9.29 -18.41 17.63
CA VAL A 9 -7.94 -18.35 18.21
C VAL A 9 -7.64 -19.66 18.91
N PHE A 10 -6.45 -20.21 18.66
CA PHE A 10 -5.91 -21.34 19.38
C PHE A 10 -4.66 -20.91 20.15
N LEU A 11 -4.63 -21.15 21.47
CA LEU A 11 -3.49 -20.84 22.33
C LEU A 11 -2.83 -22.14 22.76
N CYS A 12 -1.56 -22.31 22.39
CA CYS A 12 -0.78 -23.49 22.72
C CYS A 12 -0.08 -23.36 24.07
N GLN A 13 -0.22 -24.35 24.93
CA GLN A 13 0.52 -24.43 26.19
C GLN A 13 2.01 -24.73 25.97
N CYS A 14 2.34 -25.35 24.84
CA CYS A 14 3.70 -25.76 24.42
C CYS A 14 4.43 -26.57 25.51
N ASN A 15 3.76 -27.61 26.05
CA ASN A 15 4.29 -28.45 27.14
C ASN A 15 4.80 -27.63 28.36
N GLY A 16 4.04 -26.62 28.76
CA GLY A 16 4.36 -25.76 29.89
C GLY A 16 5.32 -24.59 29.60
N ARG A 17 5.96 -24.55 28.44
CA ARG A 17 6.90 -23.44 28.11
C ARG A 17 6.20 -22.09 27.96
N VAL A 18 4.97 -22.06 27.52
CA VAL A 18 4.17 -20.83 27.42
C VAL A 18 3.35 -20.65 28.70
N SER A 19 2.58 -21.67 29.09
CA SER A 19 1.67 -21.59 30.24
C SER A 19 2.36 -21.42 31.59
N GLY A 20 3.66 -21.77 31.69
CA GLY A 20 4.46 -21.53 32.90
C GLY A 20 4.85 -20.06 33.13
N SER A 21 4.85 -19.24 32.08
CA SER A 21 5.23 -17.80 32.16
C SER A 21 4.11 -16.85 31.78
N LEU A 22 3.12 -17.30 31.00
CA LEU A 22 2.03 -16.49 30.49
C LEU A 22 0.68 -17.07 30.94
N PRO A 23 -0.15 -16.32 31.68
CA PRO A 23 -1.48 -16.77 32.13
C PRO A 23 -2.48 -16.77 30.97
N LEU A 24 -2.55 -17.87 30.20
CA LEU A 24 -3.36 -18.00 28.98
C LEU A 24 -4.86 -17.73 29.20
N ASP A 25 -5.40 -18.03 30.41
CA ASP A 25 -6.78 -17.69 30.73
C ASP A 25 -7.06 -16.19 30.81
N GLN A 26 -6.07 -15.37 31.20
CA GLN A 26 -6.21 -13.93 31.15
C GLN A 26 -6.16 -13.39 29.72
N VAL A 27 -5.33 -14.00 28.88
CA VAL A 27 -5.27 -13.69 27.43
C VAL A 27 -6.61 -14.06 26.78
N ARG A 28 -7.14 -15.24 27.06
CA ARG A 28 -8.45 -15.70 26.55
C ARG A 28 -9.55 -14.70 26.91
N ARG A 29 -9.71 -14.38 28.20
CA ARG A 29 -10.74 -13.43 28.66
C ARG A 29 -10.60 -12.06 27.97
N PHE A 30 -9.39 -11.56 27.79
CA PHE A 30 -9.15 -10.30 27.10
C PHE A 30 -9.65 -10.36 25.65
N LEU A 31 -9.34 -11.42 24.90
CA LEU A 31 -9.77 -11.58 23.50
C LEU A 31 -11.28 -11.70 23.38
N GLU A 32 -11.91 -12.47 24.27
CA GLU A 32 -13.36 -12.64 24.33
C GLU A 32 -14.09 -11.33 24.72
N GLN A 33 -13.49 -10.51 25.57
CA GLN A 33 -13.99 -9.17 25.90
C GLN A 33 -13.89 -8.20 24.75
N LYS A 34 -12.76 -8.24 23.99
CA LYS A 34 -12.56 -7.40 22.81
C LYS A 34 -13.50 -7.75 21.67
N GLN A 35 -13.81 -9.02 21.51
CA GLN A 35 -14.75 -9.50 20.47
C GLN A 35 -15.65 -10.59 21.06
N PRO A 36 -16.84 -10.23 21.55
CA PRO A 36 -17.82 -11.19 22.05
C PRO A 36 -18.16 -12.25 21.01
N GLY A 37 -18.11 -13.52 21.40
CA GLY A 37 -18.37 -14.65 20.51
C GLY A 37 -17.16 -15.14 19.70
N LEU A 38 -15.97 -14.55 19.87
CA LEU A 38 -14.73 -15.10 19.32
C LEU A 38 -14.38 -16.40 20.06
N PRO A 39 -14.31 -17.56 19.38
CA PRO A 39 -13.87 -18.80 20.01
C PRO A 39 -12.37 -18.71 20.30
N VAL A 40 -11.99 -18.89 21.56
CA VAL A 40 -10.60 -18.96 22.02
C VAL A 40 -10.37 -20.28 22.73
N ILE A 41 -9.60 -21.16 22.10
CA ILE A 41 -9.37 -22.54 22.54
C ILE A 41 -7.93 -22.67 23.04
N ILE A 42 -7.78 -23.13 24.28
CA ILE A 42 -6.46 -23.46 24.85
C ILE A 42 -6.23 -24.95 24.67
N ALA A 43 -5.15 -25.32 23.99
CA ALA A 43 -4.76 -26.70 23.72
C ALA A 43 -3.25 -26.87 23.82
N ASP A 44 -2.77 -28.09 23.69
CA ASP A 44 -1.33 -28.36 23.61
C ASP A 44 -0.97 -29.02 22.28
N ASN A 45 0.33 -29.03 21.96
CA ASN A 45 0.86 -29.72 20.77
C ASN A 45 0.26 -29.25 19.43
N LEU A 46 -0.14 -27.97 19.30
CA LEU A 46 -0.66 -27.44 18.03
C LEU A 46 0.35 -27.52 16.86
N CYS A 47 1.63 -27.79 17.14
CA CYS A 47 2.65 -28.09 16.13
C CYS A 47 2.55 -29.51 15.54
N GLN A 48 1.63 -30.33 15.97
CA GLN A 48 1.27 -31.59 15.33
C GLN A 48 0.11 -31.36 14.36
N ALA A 49 0.30 -31.78 13.10
CA ALA A 49 -0.66 -31.54 12.03
C ALA A 49 -2.06 -32.12 12.32
N SER A 50 -2.10 -33.34 12.87
CA SER A 50 -3.35 -34.02 13.24
C SER A 50 -4.12 -33.29 14.35
N VAL A 51 -3.41 -32.72 15.34
CA VAL A 51 -4.04 -31.95 16.42
C VAL A 51 -4.64 -30.65 15.89
N LEU A 52 -3.85 -29.88 15.16
CA LEU A 52 -4.30 -28.61 14.61
C LEU A 52 -5.48 -28.78 13.66
N SER A 53 -5.37 -29.71 12.71
CA SER A 53 -6.44 -29.96 11.73
C SER A 53 -7.71 -30.48 12.37
N GLY A 54 -7.57 -31.34 13.40
CA GLY A 54 -8.70 -31.85 14.18
C GLY A 54 -9.47 -30.72 14.84
N LEU A 55 -8.78 -29.85 15.58
CA LEU A 55 -9.40 -28.71 16.27
C LEU A 55 -10.03 -27.69 15.30
N ILE A 56 -9.39 -27.41 14.18
CA ILE A 56 -9.93 -26.51 13.14
C ILE A 56 -11.25 -27.08 12.59
N ARG A 57 -11.31 -28.36 12.30
CA ARG A 57 -12.53 -29.03 11.80
C ARG A 57 -13.62 -29.11 12.86
N GLU A 58 -13.28 -29.53 14.08
CA GLU A 58 -14.22 -29.65 15.20
C GLU A 58 -14.94 -28.34 15.49
N HIS A 59 -14.17 -27.26 15.54
CA HIS A 59 -14.70 -25.92 15.85
C HIS A 59 -15.12 -25.10 14.62
N LYS A 60 -14.96 -25.63 13.40
CA LYS A 60 -15.28 -24.96 12.11
C LYS A 60 -14.63 -23.58 11.99
N ILE A 61 -13.36 -23.49 12.35
CA ILE A 61 -12.61 -22.24 12.39
C ILE A 61 -11.79 -22.08 11.11
N SER A 62 -12.03 -20.98 10.39
CA SER A 62 -11.22 -20.48 9.28
C SER A 62 -11.68 -19.05 8.95
N PRO A 63 -10.83 -18.03 8.97
CA PRO A 63 -9.39 -18.09 9.30
C PRO A 63 -9.10 -18.34 10.78
N ALA A 64 -7.82 -18.58 11.13
CA ALA A 64 -7.40 -18.87 12.49
C ALA A 64 -6.20 -18.01 12.94
N VAL A 65 -6.10 -17.78 14.24
CA VAL A 65 -4.90 -17.21 14.88
C VAL A 65 -4.32 -18.23 15.84
N LEU A 66 -3.03 -18.51 15.72
CA LEU A 66 -2.32 -19.46 16.57
C LEU A 66 -1.33 -18.70 17.46
N GLY A 67 -1.54 -18.73 18.77
CA GLY A 67 -0.57 -18.33 19.77
C GLY A 67 0.22 -19.55 20.26
N GLY A 68 1.51 -19.65 19.88
CA GLY A 68 2.30 -20.83 20.22
C GLY A 68 3.77 -20.66 19.85
N CYS A 69 4.40 -21.70 19.28
CA CYS A 69 5.78 -21.65 18.82
C CYS A 69 5.89 -21.43 17.30
N SER A 70 6.99 -20.84 16.87
CA SER A 70 7.31 -20.59 15.46
C SER A 70 7.56 -21.86 14.64
N GLN A 71 7.70 -23.00 15.26
CA GLN A 71 7.90 -24.29 14.57
C GLN A 71 6.82 -24.55 13.52
N LEU A 72 5.59 -24.05 13.74
CA LEU A 72 4.52 -24.12 12.75
C LEU A 72 4.86 -23.44 11.42
N LYS A 73 5.62 -22.33 11.45
CA LYS A 73 6.05 -21.63 10.23
C LYS A 73 7.32 -22.22 9.62
N SER A 74 8.22 -22.74 10.45
CA SER A 74 9.58 -23.14 10.06
C SER A 74 9.76 -24.63 9.85
N LYS A 75 8.82 -25.48 10.32
CA LYS A 75 8.90 -26.94 10.16
C LYS A 75 8.76 -27.31 8.67
N PRO A 76 9.82 -27.81 8.01
CA PRO A 76 9.74 -28.24 6.63
C PRO A 76 8.66 -29.32 6.48
N GLY A 77 7.82 -29.22 5.46
CA GLY A 77 6.81 -30.20 5.14
C GLY A 77 5.55 -30.20 6.02
N PHE A 78 5.45 -29.34 7.04
CA PHE A 78 4.25 -29.31 7.90
C PHE A 78 2.96 -29.04 7.11
N TRP A 79 2.97 -28.09 6.19
CA TRP A 79 1.81 -27.73 5.37
C TRP A 79 1.54 -28.71 4.22
N GLU A 80 2.48 -29.61 3.97
CA GLU A 80 2.39 -30.68 2.97
C GLU A 80 1.87 -31.99 3.60
N GLU A 81 1.80 -32.05 4.93
CA GLU A 81 1.22 -33.22 5.64
C GLU A 81 -0.26 -33.37 5.25
N PRO A 82 -0.75 -34.62 4.97
CA PRO A 82 -2.12 -34.87 4.48
C PRO A 82 -3.21 -34.26 5.35
N GLU A 83 -2.96 -34.18 6.65
CA GLU A 83 -3.90 -33.67 7.64
C GLU A 83 -4.15 -32.15 7.51
N VAL A 84 -3.14 -31.39 7.06
CA VAL A 84 -3.19 -29.93 6.96
C VAL A 84 -3.12 -29.41 5.54
N CYS A 85 -2.85 -30.24 4.53
CA CYS A 85 -2.73 -29.81 3.14
C CYS A 85 -4.02 -29.19 2.57
N SER A 86 -5.17 -29.44 3.19
CA SER A 86 -6.44 -28.81 2.84
C SER A 86 -6.65 -27.43 3.45
N LEU A 87 -5.80 -27.02 4.40
CA LEU A 87 -5.84 -25.71 5.01
C LEU A 87 -5.08 -24.71 4.16
N ASP A 88 -5.56 -23.49 4.08
CA ASP A 88 -4.83 -22.39 3.46
C ASP A 88 -3.82 -21.82 4.47
N PRO A 89 -2.51 -21.98 4.27
CA PRO A 89 -1.50 -21.44 5.21
C PRO A 89 -1.63 -19.92 5.43
N ASP A 90 -2.11 -19.20 4.41
CA ASP A 90 -2.30 -17.76 4.48
C ASP A 90 -3.54 -17.37 5.32
N SER A 91 -4.46 -18.31 5.56
CA SER A 91 -5.60 -18.12 6.47
C SER A 91 -5.21 -18.22 7.95
N ILE A 92 -3.94 -18.49 8.26
CA ILE A 92 -3.49 -18.75 9.62
C ILE A 92 -2.46 -17.69 10.04
N GLY A 93 -2.84 -16.83 10.97
CA GLY A 93 -1.95 -15.91 11.66
C GLY A 93 -1.21 -16.60 12.81
N ILE A 94 0.10 -16.40 12.94
CA ILE A 94 0.90 -17.05 13.99
C ILE A 94 1.61 -16.01 14.83
N VAL A 95 1.41 -16.07 16.15
CA VAL A 95 2.15 -15.32 17.18
C VAL A 95 3.06 -16.28 17.93
N ASP A 96 4.36 -16.03 17.91
CA ASP A 96 5.37 -16.87 18.59
C ASP A 96 5.46 -16.55 20.08
N LEU A 97 4.56 -17.10 20.87
CA LEU A 97 4.51 -16.90 22.31
C LEU A 97 5.71 -17.52 23.02
N VAL A 98 6.32 -18.59 22.50
CA VAL A 98 7.53 -19.20 23.08
C VAL A 98 8.71 -18.22 23.00
N ARG A 99 8.84 -17.51 21.88
CA ARG A 99 9.85 -16.46 21.73
C ARG A 99 9.59 -15.29 22.68
N GLU A 100 8.33 -14.91 22.86
CA GLU A 100 7.96 -13.83 23.77
C GLU A 100 8.24 -14.20 25.24
N THR A 101 7.90 -15.43 25.66
CA THR A 101 8.17 -15.92 27.04
C THR A 101 9.65 -16.13 27.34
N ALA A 102 10.49 -16.35 26.30
CA ALA A 102 11.93 -16.45 26.45
C ALA A 102 12.65 -15.09 26.55
N ALA A 103 11.92 -13.97 26.38
CA ALA A 103 12.47 -12.63 26.51
C ALA A 103 12.58 -12.20 27.98
N SER A 104 13.43 -11.19 28.25
CA SER A 104 13.65 -10.68 29.61
C SER A 104 12.64 -9.58 29.96
N TYR A 105 11.33 -9.84 29.75
CA TYR A 105 10.26 -8.91 30.10
C TYR A 105 9.80 -9.14 31.54
N LYS A 106 9.21 -8.10 32.13
CA LYS A 106 8.42 -8.26 33.36
C LYS A 106 7.12 -8.98 33.04
N ASP A 107 6.55 -9.69 34.01
CA ASP A 107 5.31 -10.46 33.81
C ASP A 107 4.16 -9.60 33.25
N THR A 108 4.04 -8.37 33.74
CA THR A 108 3.03 -7.41 33.27
C THR A 108 3.28 -6.96 31.82
N GLU A 109 4.54 -6.73 31.44
CA GLU A 109 4.94 -6.35 30.08
C GLU A 109 4.70 -7.51 29.12
N LEU A 110 5.07 -8.72 29.51
CA LEU A 110 4.85 -9.94 28.73
C LEU A 110 3.35 -10.17 28.46
N LEU A 111 2.53 -10.06 29.50
CA LEU A 111 1.09 -10.27 29.39
C LEU A 111 0.44 -9.24 28.45
N GLU A 112 0.74 -7.95 28.63
CA GLU A 112 0.16 -6.90 27.79
C GLU A 112 0.66 -7.02 26.35
N ARG A 113 1.93 -7.34 26.14
CA ARG A 113 2.49 -7.57 24.80
C ARG A 113 1.83 -8.74 24.11
N ALA A 114 1.67 -9.88 24.79
CA ALA A 114 1.00 -11.06 24.23
C ALA A 114 -0.45 -10.77 23.84
N LYS A 115 -1.19 -10.03 24.68
CA LYS A 115 -2.56 -9.58 24.37
C LYS A 115 -2.62 -8.74 23.11
N LEU A 116 -1.72 -7.74 22.96
CA LEU A 116 -1.71 -6.85 21.80
C LEU A 116 -1.32 -7.59 20.53
N LEU A 117 -0.28 -8.44 20.57
CA LEU A 117 0.16 -9.21 19.40
C LEU A 117 -0.94 -10.16 18.90
N LEU A 118 -1.61 -10.86 19.82
CA LEU A 118 -2.71 -11.75 19.46
C LEU A 118 -3.92 -10.99 18.93
N TRP A 119 -4.29 -9.89 19.58
CA TRP A 119 -5.40 -9.06 19.12
C TRP A 119 -5.13 -8.44 17.75
N ALA A 120 -3.92 -8.00 17.49
CA ALA A 120 -3.50 -7.49 16.18
C ALA A 120 -3.64 -8.55 15.09
N GLN A 121 -3.24 -9.79 15.38
CA GLN A 121 -3.42 -10.89 14.43
C GLN A 121 -4.90 -11.26 14.24
N VAL A 122 -5.72 -11.21 15.29
CA VAL A 122 -7.18 -11.38 15.16
C VAL A 122 -7.78 -10.35 14.22
N LYS A 123 -7.43 -9.07 14.40
CA LYS A 123 -7.90 -7.98 13.52
C LYS A 123 -7.41 -8.16 12.07
N ARG A 124 -6.14 -8.53 11.89
CA ARG A 124 -5.55 -8.81 10.57
C ARG A 124 -6.29 -9.96 9.88
N GLN A 125 -6.49 -11.08 10.57
CA GLN A 125 -7.15 -12.25 10.00
C GLN A 125 -8.65 -12.02 9.75
N ALA A 126 -9.31 -11.15 10.50
CA ALA A 126 -10.68 -10.73 10.22
C ALA A 126 -10.84 -10.03 8.84
N LYS A 127 -9.74 -9.47 8.30
CA LYS A 127 -9.68 -8.86 6.96
C LYS A 127 -9.19 -9.81 5.87
N PHE A 128 -8.92 -11.07 6.19
CA PHE A 128 -8.48 -12.05 5.22
C PHE A 128 -9.65 -12.51 4.35
N SER A 129 -9.56 -12.32 3.06
CA SER A 129 -10.60 -12.66 2.06
C SER A 129 -10.27 -13.91 1.23
N GLY A 130 -9.22 -14.66 1.62
CA GLY A 130 -8.71 -15.80 0.86
C GLY A 130 -7.66 -15.43 -0.17
N VAL A 131 -6.92 -16.44 -0.62
CA VAL A 131 -5.91 -16.28 -1.68
C VAL A 131 -6.49 -16.84 -2.98
N PRO A 132 -6.77 -15.99 -3.98
CA PRO A 132 -7.29 -16.47 -5.24
C PRO A 132 -6.25 -17.36 -5.94
N GLN A 133 -6.75 -18.40 -6.66
CA GLN A 133 -5.87 -19.37 -7.32
C GLN A 133 -4.85 -18.72 -8.27
N LYS A 134 -5.22 -17.62 -8.94
CA LYS A 134 -4.33 -16.82 -9.80
C LYS A 134 -3.13 -16.19 -9.07
N ALA A 135 -3.22 -16.01 -7.75
CA ALA A 135 -2.15 -15.46 -6.92
C ALA A 135 -1.23 -16.54 -6.33
N ARG A 136 -1.56 -17.81 -6.49
CA ARG A 136 -0.81 -18.95 -5.97
C ARG A 136 0.22 -19.44 -6.98
N LYS A 137 1.46 -19.62 -6.54
CA LYS A 137 2.57 -20.07 -7.38
C LYS A 137 3.42 -21.13 -6.71
N LEU A 138 3.90 -22.03 -7.53
CA LEU A 138 5.03 -22.88 -7.20
C LEU A 138 6.29 -22.29 -7.84
N ARG A 139 7.27 -21.93 -7.04
CA ARG A 139 8.57 -21.46 -7.52
C ARG A 139 9.66 -22.41 -7.11
N PHE A 140 10.50 -22.79 -8.08
CA PHE A 140 11.78 -23.42 -7.76
C PHE A 140 12.76 -22.31 -7.35
N ALA A 141 13.38 -22.47 -6.19
CA ALA A 141 14.43 -21.54 -5.77
C ALA A 141 15.58 -21.59 -6.77
N ARG A 142 15.92 -20.47 -7.41
CA ARG A 142 17.15 -20.37 -8.20
C ARG A 142 18.29 -20.06 -7.23
N PRO A 143 19.26 -20.96 -7.05
CA PRO A 143 20.42 -20.67 -6.24
C PRO A 143 21.18 -19.48 -6.84
N GLN A 144 21.61 -18.53 -5.99
CA GLN A 144 22.42 -17.39 -6.43
C GLN A 144 23.79 -17.48 -5.75
N GLY A 145 24.87 -17.41 -6.52
CA GLY A 145 26.24 -17.51 -6.03
C GLY A 145 26.78 -18.93 -5.93
N GLU A 146 27.77 -19.17 -5.07
CA GLU A 146 28.30 -20.51 -4.79
C GLU A 146 27.24 -21.39 -4.16
N ILE A 147 26.88 -22.47 -4.85
CA ILE A 147 25.75 -23.34 -4.51
C ILE A 147 26.27 -24.41 -3.54
N SER A 148 25.80 -24.38 -2.29
CA SER A 148 26.01 -25.50 -1.38
C SER A 148 25.16 -26.72 -1.80
N ARG A 149 25.57 -27.94 -1.41
CA ARG A 149 24.77 -29.16 -1.65
C ARG A 149 23.36 -29.05 -1.07
N ARG A 150 23.19 -28.31 0.04
CA ARG A 150 21.92 -28.06 0.69
C ARG A 150 21.05 -27.12 -0.13
N ASP A 151 21.64 -26.07 -0.71
CA ASP A 151 20.92 -25.12 -1.56
C ASP A 151 20.48 -25.77 -2.87
N LEU A 152 21.33 -26.66 -3.43
CA LEU A 152 20.95 -27.44 -4.61
C LEU A 152 19.75 -28.35 -4.30
N PHE A 153 19.81 -29.07 -3.16
CA PHE A 153 18.70 -29.93 -2.75
C PHE A 153 17.42 -29.14 -2.49
N GLN A 154 17.49 -27.99 -1.83
CA GLN A 154 16.33 -27.11 -1.62
C GLN A 154 15.79 -26.50 -2.91
N SER A 155 16.61 -26.31 -3.94
CA SER A 155 16.19 -25.81 -5.24
C SER A 155 15.38 -26.82 -6.06
N LEU A 156 15.45 -28.09 -5.73
CA LEU A 156 14.69 -29.17 -6.39
C LEU A 156 13.21 -29.20 -5.92
N PHE A 157 12.91 -28.58 -4.77
CA PHE A 157 11.55 -28.54 -4.25
C PHE A 157 10.92 -27.18 -4.54
N PRO A 158 9.73 -27.16 -5.17
CA PRO A 158 9.03 -25.91 -5.39
C PRO A 158 8.60 -25.29 -4.06
N ARG A 159 8.90 -24.01 -3.86
CA ARG A 159 8.38 -23.23 -2.73
C ARG A 159 7.08 -22.56 -3.16
N TYR A 160 6.10 -22.64 -2.30
CA TYR A 160 4.85 -21.91 -2.46
C TYR A 160 5.14 -20.41 -2.28
N GLN A 161 4.82 -19.61 -3.28
CA GLN A 161 4.97 -18.16 -3.23
C GLN A 161 3.66 -17.50 -3.63
N VAL A 162 3.28 -16.48 -2.87
CA VAL A 162 2.12 -15.65 -3.18
C VAL A 162 2.57 -14.45 -4.01
N ALA A 163 1.84 -14.16 -5.08
CA ALA A 163 2.01 -12.96 -5.86
C ALA A 163 0.84 -12.00 -5.63
N PRO A 164 1.05 -10.69 -5.67
CA PRO A 164 -0.06 -9.75 -5.68
C PRO A 164 -0.95 -9.97 -6.93
N TYR A 165 -2.21 -9.58 -6.81
CA TYR A 165 -3.17 -9.62 -7.92
C TYR A 165 -3.93 -8.31 -8.03
N ILE A 166 -4.55 -8.08 -9.19
CA ILE A 166 -5.31 -6.87 -9.46
C ILE A 166 -6.79 -7.11 -9.16
N GLU A 167 -7.40 -6.21 -8.39
CA GLU A 167 -8.84 -6.10 -8.23
C GLU A 167 -9.40 -5.16 -9.32
N ALA A 168 -10.02 -5.74 -10.32
CA ALA A 168 -10.41 -5.03 -11.53
C ALA A 168 -11.39 -3.87 -11.28
N LEU A 169 -12.26 -3.99 -10.27
CA LEU A 169 -13.24 -2.95 -9.94
C LEU A 169 -12.60 -1.66 -9.37
N ARG A 170 -11.41 -1.78 -8.78
CA ARG A 170 -10.66 -0.63 -8.23
C ARG A 170 -9.61 -0.09 -9.19
N CYS A 171 -9.23 -0.87 -10.19
CA CYS A 171 -8.18 -0.49 -11.13
C CYS A 171 -8.74 0.37 -12.26
N VAL A 172 -8.13 1.53 -12.49
CA VAL A 172 -8.50 2.43 -13.61
C VAL A 172 -7.94 1.98 -14.96
N GLY A 173 -7.34 0.79 -15.02
CA GLY A 173 -6.88 0.16 -16.25
C GLY A 173 -5.63 0.79 -16.85
N GLU A 174 -5.58 0.82 -18.17
CA GLU A 174 -4.42 1.27 -18.97
C GLU A 174 -4.04 2.75 -18.76
N LYS A 175 -4.98 3.56 -18.26
CA LYS A 175 -4.74 4.98 -17.97
C LYS A 175 -3.76 5.22 -16.81
N CYS A 176 -3.36 4.18 -16.05
CA CYS A 176 -2.47 4.32 -14.92
C CYS A 176 -1.29 3.35 -15.05
N GLU A 177 -0.08 3.87 -15.10
CA GLU A 177 1.15 3.08 -15.21
C GLU A 177 2.00 3.03 -13.94
N LEU A 178 1.54 3.56 -12.81
CA LEU A 178 2.35 3.67 -11.59
C LEU A 178 2.91 2.33 -11.11
N CYS A 179 2.09 1.29 -11.10
CA CYS A 179 2.52 -0.05 -10.68
C CYS A 179 3.54 -0.65 -11.66
N ARG A 180 3.40 -0.40 -12.97
CA ARG A 180 4.37 -0.81 -13.99
C ARG A 180 5.69 -0.08 -13.80
N GLN A 181 5.65 1.24 -13.57
CA GLN A 181 6.85 2.06 -13.35
C GLN A 181 7.60 1.69 -12.07
N SER A 182 6.89 1.21 -11.05
CA SER A 182 7.49 0.77 -9.77
C SER A 182 8.07 -0.65 -9.82
N CYS A 183 7.71 -1.44 -10.84
CA CYS A 183 8.10 -2.84 -10.90
C CYS A 183 9.49 -3.02 -11.52
N ALA A 184 10.49 -3.28 -10.70
CA ALA A 184 11.86 -3.54 -11.17
C ALA A 184 12.02 -4.89 -11.93
N PHE A 185 11.01 -5.75 -11.90
CA PHE A 185 11.03 -7.06 -12.58
C PHE A 185 10.22 -7.06 -13.88
N ASN A 186 9.65 -5.93 -14.28
CA ASN A 186 8.76 -5.81 -15.43
C ASN A 186 7.60 -6.84 -15.43
N ALA A 187 7.15 -7.22 -14.23
CA ALA A 187 6.10 -8.21 -14.06
C ALA A 187 4.69 -7.64 -14.21
N VAL A 188 4.53 -6.32 -14.25
CA VAL A 188 3.23 -5.67 -14.44
C VAL A 188 3.03 -5.39 -15.92
N ILE A 189 2.03 -6.02 -16.49
CA ILE A 189 1.62 -5.88 -17.90
C ILE A 189 0.42 -4.94 -17.94
N VAL A 190 0.49 -3.94 -18.81
CA VAL A 190 -0.61 -3.00 -19.09
C VAL A 190 -0.88 -3.07 -20.60
N ASP A 191 -2.05 -3.55 -20.96
CA ASP A 191 -2.49 -3.72 -22.35
C ASP A 191 -3.98 -3.35 -22.48
N ASP A 192 -4.54 -3.53 -23.67
CA ASP A 192 -5.95 -3.27 -24.01
C ASP A 192 -6.95 -4.12 -23.20
N LYS A 193 -6.49 -5.21 -22.57
CA LYS A 193 -7.29 -6.04 -21.66
C LYS A 193 -7.24 -5.55 -20.21
N GLY A 194 -6.45 -4.52 -19.94
CA GLY A 194 -6.27 -3.92 -18.63
C GLY A 194 -4.91 -4.18 -18.00
N VAL A 195 -4.86 -4.23 -16.68
CA VAL A 195 -3.63 -4.43 -15.90
C VAL A 195 -3.60 -5.85 -15.35
N SER A 196 -2.49 -6.54 -15.57
CA SER A 196 -2.26 -7.89 -15.05
C SER A 196 -0.85 -8.03 -14.45
N ILE A 197 -0.64 -9.08 -13.68
CA ILE A 197 0.68 -9.40 -13.12
C ILE A 197 1.13 -10.74 -13.68
N ASP A 198 2.22 -10.70 -14.44
CA ASP A 198 2.91 -11.93 -14.84
C ASP A 198 3.46 -12.62 -13.60
N SER A 199 2.80 -13.69 -13.30
CA SER A 199 3.12 -14.47 -12.12
C SER A 199 4.50 -15.11 -12.19
N LEU A 200 5.08 -15.40 -13.34
CA LEU A 200 6.42 -15.99 -13.49
C LEU A 200 7.53 -14.94 -13.31
N ALA A 201 7.31 -13.73 -13.79
CA ALA A 201 8.25 -12.63 -13.64
C ALA A 201 8.20 -11.97 -12.25
N CYS A 202 7.04 -11.99 -11.60
CA CYS A 202 6.83 -11.33 -10.30
C CYS A 202 7.65 -12.01 -9.18
N ASN A 203 8.43 -11.28 -8.43
CA ASN A 203 9.20 -11.78 -7.28
C ASN A 203 8.49 -11.62 -5.92
N GLY A 204 7.28 -11.04 -5.89
CA GLY A 204 6.53 -10.87 -4.65
C GLY A 204 7.08 -9.79 -3.71
N CYS A 205 7.79 -8.77 -4.23
CA CYS A 205 8.32 -7.69 -3.39
C CYS A 205 7.24 -6.70 -2.90
N GLY A 206 6.09 -6.64 -3.58
CA GLY A 206 4.97 -5.77 -3.19
C GLY A 206 5.15 -4.27 -3.47
N ALA A 207 6.21 -3.82 -4.15
CA ALA A 207 6.41 -2.40 -4.48
C ALA A 207 5.22 -1.77 -5.21
N CYS A 208 4.54 -2.54 -6.06
CA CYS A 208 3.36 -2.09 -6.78
C CYS A 208 2.16 -1.80 -5.87
N THR A 209 2.07 -2.44 -4.69
CA THR A 209 0.99 -2.16 -3.73
C THR A 209 1.17 -0.81 -3.06
N ALA A 210 2.43 -0.41 -2.78
CA ALA A 210 2.75 0.84 -2.10
C ALA A 210 2.44 2.09 -2.93
N VAL A 211 2.47 1.97 -4.27
CA VAL A 211 2.30 3.10 -5.20
C VAL A 211 0.88 3.20 -5.78
N CYS A 212 0.03 2.19 -5.55
CA CYS A 212 -1.32 2.18 -6.12
C CYS A 212 -2.25 3.14 -5.37
N PRO A 213 -2.69 4.26 -5.97
CA PRO A 213 -3.52 5.25 -5.29
C PRO A 213 -4.93 4.72 -5.01
N HIS A 214 -5.40 3.77 -5.81
CA HIS A 214 -6.73 3.16 -5.70
C HIS A 214 -6.74 1.87 -4.88
N ARG A 215 -5.58 1.46 -4.29
CA ARG A 215 -5.44 0.20 -3.53
C ARG A 215 -5.96 -1.02 -4.31
N ALA A 216 -5.88 -0.97 -5.63
CA ALA A 216 -6.36 -2.03 -6.52
C ALA A 216 -5.45 -3.25 -6.57
N ILE A 217 -4.22 -3.15 -6.04
CA ILE A 217 -3.27 -4.26 -6.01
C ILE A 217 -3.30 -4.87 -4.63
N ILE A 218 -3.81 -6.08 -4.56
CA ILE A 218 -3.97 -6.84 -3.33
C ILE A 218 -2.80 -7.81 -3.19
N TYR A 219 -2.05 -7.69 -2.10
CA TYR A 219 -1.10 -8.71 -1.70
C TYR A 219 -1.82 -9.66 -0.73
N PRO A 220 -2.03 -10.92 -1.09
CA PRO A 220 -2.70 -11.88 -0.21
C PRO A 220 -1.97 -11.98 1.14
N ASN A 221 -2.72 -12.02 2.22
CA ASN A 221 -2.21 -12.06 3.59
C ASN A 221 -1.33 -10.86 4.01
N CYS A 222 -1.24 -9.81 3.18
CA CYS A 222 -0.54 -8.57 3.50
C CYS A 222 -1.16 -7.37 2.75
N SER A 223 -2.50 -7.33 2.66
CA SER A 223 -3.21 -6.21 2.05
C SER A 223 -3.11 -4.95 2.93
N SER A 224 -3.35 -3.79 2.35
CA SER A 224 -3.37 -2.55 3.12
C SER A 224 -4.41 -2.58 4.25
N ASP A 225 -5.58 -3.20 4.00
CA ASP A 225 -6.65 -3.33 5.00
C ASP A 225 -6.24 -4.25 6.16
N GLN A 226 -5.45 -5.30 5.86
CA GLN A 226 -4.90 -6.19 6.88
C GLN A 226 -3.81 -5.51 7.71
N LEU A 227 -2.92 -4.75 7.07
CA LEU A 227 -1.88 -3.98 7.77
C LEU A 227 -2.47 -2.89 8.66
N GLU A 228 -3.51 -2.20 8.19
CA GLU A 228 -4.24 -1.22 8.99
C GLU A 228 -4.90 -1.86 10.21
N ALA A 229 -5.61 -2.96 10.02
CA ALA A 229 -6.25 -3.68 11.10
C ALA A 229 -5.24 -4.22 12.12
N GLU A 230 -4.05 -4.66 11.68
CA GLU A 230 -2.97 -5.07 12.56
C GLU A 230 -2.41 -3.89 13.37
N LEU A 231 -2.16 -2.74 12.73
CA LEU A 231 -1.77 -1.49 13.41
C LEU A 231 -2.78 -1.08 14.48
N GLU A 232 -4.07 -1.06 14.12
CA GLU A 232 -5.15 -0.76 15.08
C GLU A 232 -5.14 -1.71 16.28
N GLY A 233 -4.87 -3.00 16.05
CA GLY A 233 -4.78 -4.00 17.12
C GLY A 233 -3.59 -3.75 18.05
N LEU A 234 -2.40 -3.51 17.49
CA LEU A 234 -1.15 -3.23 18.23
C LEU A 234 -1.22 -1.94 19.04
N LEU A 235 -1.87 -0.92 18.50
CA LEU A 235 -1.93 0.41 19.09
C LEU A 235 -3.22 0.64 19.90
N SER A 236 -4.08 -0.39 20.02
CA SER A 236 -5.32 -0.30 20.79
C SER A 236 -5.08 -0.33 22.30
N GLY A 237 -6.04 0.25 23.06
CA GLY A 237 -6.07 0.23 24.52
C GLY A 237 -5.15 1.27 25.17
N ASP A 238 -5.46 1.60 26.41
CA ASP A 238 -4.86 2.71 27.17
C ASP A 238 -3.83 2.24 28.21
N SER A 239 -3.27 1.02 28.06
CA SER A 239 -2.28 0.49 28.98
C SER A 239 -0.97 1.29 28.92
N ASP A 240 -0.57 1.84 30.07
CA ASP A 240 0.70 2.56 30.23
C ASP A 240 1.94 1.64 30.29
N VAL A 241 1.71 0.32 30.41
CA VAL A 241 2.78 -0.67 30.65
C VAL A 241 3.80 -0.72 29.52
N LEU A 242 3.35 -0.52 28.27
CA LEU A 242 4.19 -0.61 27.08
C LEU A 242 4.44 0.75 26.41
N GLN A 243 4.44 1.84 27.20
CA GLN A 243 4.73 3.18 26.65
C GLN A 243 6.24 3.49 26.65
N PRO A 244 6.73 4.28 25.70
CA PRO A 244 6.05 4.69 24.45
C PRO A 244 5.94 3.53 23.47
N ARG A 245 4.79 3.34 22.83
CA ARG A 245 4.60 2.28 21.83
C ARG A 245 5.33 2.61 20.54
N ILE A 246 6.14 1.67 20.10
CA ILE A 246 6.94 1.76 18.88
C ILE A 246 6.51 0.62 17.95
N VAL A 247 6.21 0.93 16.70
CA VAL A 247 5.94 -0.10 15.69
C VAL A 247 7.24 -0.45 14.97
N ALA A 248 7.54 -1.75 14.87
CA ALA A 248 8.67 -2.24 14.08
C ALA A 248 8.17 -2.96 12.83
N VAL A 249 8.39 -2.38 11.66
CA VAL A 249 8.10 -3.02 10.38
C VAL A 249 9.29 -3.89 9.99
N VAL A 250 9.09 -5.20 9.99
CA VAL A 250 10.15 -6.20 9.80
C VAL A 250 10.02 -6.84 8.42
N CYS A 251 11.07 -6.73 7.62
CA CYS A 251 11.17 -7.41 6.34
C CYS A 251 11.40 -8.92 6.54
N GLN A 252 10.71 -9.76 5.78
CA GLN A 252 10.87 -11.22 5.86
C GLN A 252 12.32 -11.69 5.63
N SER A 253 13.11 -10.99 4.80
CA SER A 253 14.52 -11.30 4.61
C SER A 253 15.36 -11.17 5.88
N SER A 254 14.94 -10.35 6.84
CA SER A 254 15.61 -10.22 8.14
C SER A 254 15.39 -11.41 9.05
N ARG A 255 14.30 -12.17 8.87
CA ARG A 255 14.00 -13.35 9.68
C ARG A 255 14.79 -14.60 9.28
N HIS A 256 15.12 -14.74 8.00
CA HIS A 256 15.86 -15.90 7.51
C HIS A 256 17.34 -15.91 7.91
N SER A 257 17.81 -14.85 8.59
CA SER A 257 19.19 -14.77 9.08
C SER A 257 19.50 -15.69 10.25
N SER A 258 18.49 -16.12 10.98
CA SER A 258 18.63 -16.89 12.21
C SER A 258 18.22 -18.35 12.02
N SER A 259 18.85 -19.06 11.08
CA SER A 259 18.69 -20.52 11.01
C SER A 259 19.33 -21.25 12.20
N ASP A 260 20.06 -20.56 13.08
CA ASP A 260 20.77 -21.16 14.22
C ASP A 260 20.57 -20.47 15.57
N SER A 261 19.75 -19.43 15.67
CA SER A 261 19.47 -18.84 16.97
C SER A 261 18.03 -18.42 17.09
N ASP A 262 17.37 -18.89 18.13
CA ASP A 262 16.10 -18.37 18.68
C ASP A 262 16.25 -16.91 19.20
N ILE A 263 17.06 -16.09 18.52
CA ILE A 263 17.37 -14.73 18.92
C ILE A 263 16.11 -13.89 18.73
N ASN A 264 15.51 -13.52 19.83
CA ASN A 264 14.46 -12.52 19.86
C ASN A 264 15.09 -11.12 19.78
N ILE A 265 15.09 -10.52 18.56
CA ILE A 265 15.62 -9.16 18.35
C ILE A 265 14.91 -8.10 19.22
N PHE A 266 13.75 -8.43 19.80
CA PHE A 266 12.97 -7.60 20.69
C PHE A 266 13.19 -7.88 22.17
N LYS A 267 14.13 -8.79 22.54
CA LYS A 267 14.33 -9.33 23.89
C LYS A 267 14.34 -8.31 25.03
N ASN A 268 14.83 -7.09 24.77
CA ASN A 268 14.95 -6.03 25.75
C ASN A 268 14.07 -4.80 25.41
N THR A 269 13.08 -4.94 24.56
CA THR A 269 12.24 -3.85 24.06
C THR A 269 10.77 -4.28 24.01
N PRO A 270 10.12 -4.46 25.20
CA PRO A 270 8.74 -4.96 25.27
C PRO A 270 7.73 -4.04 24.56
N ASN A 271 8.03 -2.74 24.49
CA ASN A 271 7.21 -1.71 23.88
C ASN A 271 7.41 -1.56 22.35
N VAL A 272 8.31 -2.32 21.75
CA VAL A 272 8.50 -2.37 20.29
C VAL A 272 7.68 -3.52 19.72
N LEU A 273 6.62 -3.19 18.99
CA LEU A 273 5.61 -4.11 18.50
C LEU A 273 5.83 -4.42 17.01
N PRO A 274 6.11 -5.69 16.63
CA PRO A 274 6.45 -6.04 15.26
C PRO A 274 5.24 -6.17 14.34
N ILE A 275 5.39 -5.71 13.11
CA ILE A 275 4.57 -6.05 11.93
C ILE A 275 5.47 -6.66 10.88
N GLU A 276 5.08 -7.82 10.36
CA GLU A 276 5.84 -8.49 9.31
C GLU A 276 5.28 -8.20 7.94
N ILE A 277 6.19 -7.83 7.03
CA ILE A 277 5.88 -7.59 5.62
C ILE A 277 6.84 -8.34 4.71
N PRO A 278 6.45 -8.71 3.48
CA PRO A 278 7.32 -9.36 2.51
C PRO A 278 8.61 -8.58 2.22
N CYS A 279 8.52 -7.28 2.04
CA CYS A 279 9.65 -6.41 1.72
C CYS A 279 9.35 -4.96 2.11
N LEU A 280 10.39 -4.19 2.50
CA LEU A 280 10.25 -2.76 2.82
C LEU A 280 9.76 -1.91 1.62
N PHE A 281 9.84 -2.40 0.41
CA PHE A 281 9.21 -1.74 -0.75
C PHE A 281 7.68 -1.65 -0.67
N MET A 282 7.04 -2.38 0.25
CA MET A 282 5.61 -2.23 0.56
C MET A 282 5.31 -1.06 1.51
N VAL A 283 6.34 -0.50 2.15
CA VAL A 283 6.17 0.61 3.09
C VAL A 283 5.82 1.87 2.31
N SER A 284 4.59 2.31 2.45
CA SER A 284 4.06 3.53 1.84
C SER A 284 4.02 4.68 2.85
N PRO A 285 3.98 5.94 2.41
CA PRO A 285 3.76 7.09 3.30
C PRO A 285 2.50 6.94 4.14
N TRP A 286 1.45 6.37 3.53
CA TRP A 286 0.19 6.10 4.22
C TRP A 286 0.37 5.17 5.42
N LEU A 287 1.07 4.04 5.27
CA LEU A 287 1.29 3.08 6.36
C LEU A 287 2.06 3.72 7.53
N MET A 288 3.10 4.48 7.21
CA MET A 288 3.92 5.15 8.22
C MET A 288 3.14 6.22 8.99
N LEU A 289 2.41 7.08 8.29
CA LEU A 289 1.61 8.14 8.91
C LEU A 289 0.44 7.56 9.70
N ARG A 290 -0.20 6.49 9.21
CA ARG A 290 -1.29 5.81 9.90
C ARG A 290 -0.85 5.24 11.24
N ALA A 291 0.38 4.72 11.34
CA ALA A 291 0.93 4.28 12.63
C ALA A 291 0.97 5.42 13.66
N PHE A 292 1.42 6.62 13.26
CA PHE A 292 1.42 7.80 14.14
C PHE A 292 -0.01 8.29 14.45
N ASP A 293 -0.92 8.30 13.50
CA ASP A 293 -2.33 8.65 13.68
C ASP A 293 -3.05 7.74 14.68
N LEU A 294 -2.62 6.48 14.75
CA LEU A 294 -3.11 5.48 15.71
C LEU A 294 -2.38 5.53 17.07
N GLY A 295 -1.39 6.41 17.25
CA GLY A 295 -0.73 6.65 18.53
C GLY A 295 0.67 6.07 18.69
N ALA A 296 1.30 5.55 17.63
CA ALA A 296 2.71 5.17 17.69
C ALA A 296 3.59 6.39 18.01
N GLN A 297 4.59 6.19 18.87
CA GLN A 297 5.54 7.22 19.24
C GLN A 297 6.86 7.12 18.46
N GLY A 298 7.04 6.01 17.74
CA GLY A 298 8.18 5.77 16.87
C GLY A 298 7.90 4.63 15.89
N LEU A 299 8.63 4.63 14.77
CA LEU A 299 8.57 3.63 13.73
C LEU A 299 9.98 3.15 13.39
N ALA A 300 10.24 1.85 13.58
CA ALA A 300 11.49 1.19 13.26
C ALA A 300 11.31 0.34 11.98
N LEU A 301 12.15 0.55 10.97
CA LEU A 301 12.14 -0.25 9.74
C LEU A 301 13.34 -1.20 9.80
N ILE A 302 13.09 -2.51 9.86
CA ILE A 302 14.15 -3.52 10.03
C ILE A 302 14.33 -4.30 8.72
N TYR A 303 15.55 -4.30 8.19
CA TYR A 303 15.90 -4.92 6.91
C TYR A 303 17.22 -5.67 6.96
N ASN A 304 17.42 -6.59 6.01
CA ASN A 304 18.69 -7.28 5.80
C ASN A 304 19.15 -7.06 4.36
N ARG A 305 20.23 -6.30 4.18
CA ARG A 305 20.78 -5.99 2.85
C ARG A 305 21.43 -7.21 2.20
N GLU A 306 22.17 -8.00 2.96
CA GLU A 306 22.95 -9.14 2.45
C GLU A 306 22.06 -10.29 1.99
N LYS A 307 20.99 -10.56 2.74
CA LYS A 307 20.03 -11.65 2.45
C LYS A 307 18.79 -11.19 1.68
N CYS A 308 18.76 -9.94 1.26
CA CYS A 308 17.66 -9.44 0.46
C CYS A 308 17.61 -10.18 -0.88
N GLN A 309 16.59 -11.01 -1.05
CA GLN A 309 16.37 -11.79 -2.28
C GLN A 309 16.17 -10.91 -3.52
N PHE A 310 15.85 -9.62 -3.33
CA PHE A 310 15.58 -8.69 -4.42
C PHE A 310 16.81 -7.90 -4.86
N LYS A 311 17.89 -7.85 -4.05
CA LYS A 311 19.12 -7.10 -4.30
C LYS A 311 18.90 -5.70 -4.88
N PHE A 312 17.82 -5.06 -4.44
CA PHE A 312 17.47 -3.74 -4.91
C PHE A 312 18.42 -2.69 -4.37
N ASP A 313 18.64 -1.71 -5.21
CA ASP A 313 19.13 -0.41 -4.78
C ASP A 313 18.17 0.14 -3.71
N SER A 314 18.67 0.26 -2.49
CA SER A 314 17.89 0.58 -1.30
C SER A 314 17.31 2.01 -1.30
N GLU A 315 17.66 2.82 -2.30
CA GLU A 315 17.34 4.25 -2.33
C GLU A 315 15.85 4.57 -2.40
N LYS A 316 15.07 3.82 -3.20
CA LYS A 316 13.64 4.16 -3.41
C LYS A 316 12.78 4.12 -2.15
N TRP A 317 12.92 3.11 -1.28
CA TRP A 317 12.15 3.09 -0.04
C TRP A 317 12.67 4.11 0.97
N GLN A 318 13.98 4.43 0.93
CA GLN A 318 14.58 5.48 1.75
C GLN A 318 14.05 6.87 1.35
N GLU A 319 13.88 7.15 0.07
CA GLU A 319 13.22 8.38 -0.40
C GLU A 319 11.79 8.49 0.13
N THR A 320 11.06 7.38 0.23
CA THR A 320 9.72 7.37 0.84
C THR A 320 9.78 7.72 2.34
N VAL A 321 10.78 7.21 3.05
CA VAL A 321 11.04 7.56 4.46
C VAL A 321 11.38 9.04 4.59
N GLN A 322 12.26 9.58 3.74
CA GLN A 322 12.65 11.00 3.74
C GLN A 322 11.45 11.92 3.54
N PHE A 323 10.51 11.55 2.66
CA PHE A 323 9.26 12.31 2.50
C PHE A 323 8.47 12.38 3.82
N VAL A 324 8.29 11.24 4.50
CA VAL A 324 7.55 11.20 5.77
C VAL A 324 8.30 11.94 6.86
N GLN A 325 9.61 11.79 6.95
CA GLN A 325 10.45 12.53 7.90
C GLN A 325 10.34 14.05 7.69
N ALA A 326 10.38 14.52 6.45
CA ALA A 326 10.22 15.94 6.12
C ALA A 326 8.83 16.47 6.50
N LEU A 327 7.79 15.64 6.33
CA LEU A 327 6.43 16.01 6.74
C LEU A 327 6.28 16.05 8.27
N LEU A 328 6.85 15.09 8.99
CA LEU A 328 6.87 15.08 10.45
C LEU A 328 7.62 16.31 11.00
N ASP A 329 8.79 16.62 10.43
CA ASP A 329 9.59 17.79 10.81
C ASP A 329 8.81 19.10 10.59
N HIS A 330 8.11 19.20 9.46
CA HIS A 330 7.23 20.33 9.18
C HIS A 330 6.13 20.51 10.24
N TRP A 331 5.65 19.42 10.81
CA TRP A 331 4.67 19.44 11.92
C TRP A 331 5.31 19.63 13.30
N GLY A 332 6.63 19.82 13.39
CA GLY A 332 7.38 19.95 14.64
C GLY A 332 7.59 18.61 15.36
N ILE A 333 7.39 17.50 14.66
CA ILE A 333 7.65 16.15 15.15
C ILE A 333 9.04 15.72 14.71
N GLN A 334 9.86 15.24 15.65
CA GLN A 334 11.24 14.85 15.38
C GLN A 334 11.33 13.78 14.30
N GLN A 335 12.08 14.03 13.22
CA GLN A 335 12.24 13.14 12.10
C GLN A 335 12.87 11.78 12.45
N GLU A 336 13.69 11.72 13.51
CA GLU A 336 14.29 10.48 14.01
C GLU A 336 13.28 9.48 14.58
N ARG A 337 12.01 9.85 14.75
CA ARG A 337 10.94 8.91 15.11
C ARG A 337 10.68 7.86 14.04
N VAL A 338 11.12 8.10 12.81
CA VAL A 338 11.18 7.09 11.76
C VAL A 338 12.65 6.77 11.50
N SER A 339 13.08 5.57 11.85
CA SER A 339 14.47 5.13 11.70
C SER A 339 14.56 3.73 11.10
N ALA A 340 15.61 3.50 10.30
CA ALA A 340 15.83 2.21 9.66
C ALA A 340 17.07 1.53 10.25
N PHE A 341 16.98 0.23 10.46
CA PHE A 341 18.00 -0.57 11.12
C PHE A 341 18.35 -1.81 10.29
N GLU A 342 19.64 -2.04 10.08
CA GLU A 342 20.08 -3.26 9.47
C GLU A 342 20.09 -4.40 10.51
N ASP A 343 19.59 -5.56 10.12
CA ASP A 343 19.37 -6.73 10.97
C ASP A 343 20.61 -7.08 11.86
N LYS A 344 21.81 -7.01 11.29
CA LYS A 344 23.06 -7.30 12.03
C LYS A 344 23.32 -6.37 13.22
N ASN A 345 22.75 -5.16 13.22
CA ASN A 345 22.96 -4.15 14.27
C ASN A 345 21.74 -3.98 15.18
N VAL A 346 20.61 -4.59 14.84
CA VAL A 346 19.31 -4.33 15.45
C VAL A 346 19.28 -4.59 16.96
N GLU A 347 19.98 -5.61 17.43
CA GLU A 347 20.04 -5.93 18.88
C GLU A 347 20.62 -4.80 19.74
N GLN A 348 21.54 -4.02 19.18
CA GLN A 348 22.15 -2.89 19.88
C GLN A 348 21.42 -1.58 19.64
N GLU A 349 20.98 -1.37 18.42
CA GLU A 349 20.39 -0.10 17.98
C GLU A 349 18.93 0.04 18.39
N LEU A 350 18.14 -1.03 18.36
CA LEU A 350 16.73 -0.98 18.71
C LEU A 350 16.47 -0.59 20.17
N PRO A 351 17.21 -1.12 21.19
CA PRO A 351 17.08 -0.64 22.57
C PRO A 351 17.52 0.83 22.74
N ARG A 352 18.51 1.30 21.98
CA ARG A 352 18.91 2.71 21.97
C ARG A 352 17.82 3.60 21.39
N PHE A 353 17.21 3.14 20.30
CA PHE A 353 16.05 3.81 19.69
C PHE A 353 14.87 3.87 20.67
N GLY A 354 14.53 2.77 21.34
CA GLY A 354 13.48 2.73 22.35
C GLY A 354 13.70 3.74 23.46
N ARG A 355 14.93 3.81 24.03
CA ARG A 355 15.29 4.81 25.05
C ARG A 355 15.21 6.24 24.51
N ARG A 356 15.62 6.47 23.27
CA ARG A 356 15.49 7.79 22.64
C ARG A 356 14.03 8.21 22.55
N MET A 357 13.14 7.32 22.11
CA MET A 357 11.70 7.61 22.02
C MET A 357 11.09 7.90 23.39
N ALA A 358 11.55 7.20 24.44
CA ALA A 358 11.11 7.45 25.83
C ALA A 358 11.55 8.83 26.38
N ASN A 359 12.65 9.37 25.86
CA ASN A 359 13.16 10.70 26.26
C ASN A 359 12.57 11.86 25.43
N LEU A 360 11.92 11.59 24.33
CA LEU A 360 11.24 12.61 23.53
C LEU A 360 9.88 12.94 24.14
N ALA A 361 9.47 14.19 24.03
CA ALA A 361 8.11 14.57 24.37
C ALA A 361 7.10 13.73 23.55
N PRO A 362 6.05 13.19 24.17
CA PRO A 362 5.07 12.38 23.44
C PRO A 362 4.38 13.20 22.36
N ILE A 363 4.06 12.54 21.23
CA ILE A 363 3.21 13.12 20.20
C ILE A 363 1.80 13.22 20.79
N LEU A 364 1.34 14.43 21.02
CA LEU A 364 0.02 14.71 21.58
C LEU A 364 -0.95 15.04 20.46
N LEU A 365 -1.89 14.14 20.22
CA LEU A 365 -3.01 14.37 19.32
C LEU A 365 -4.19 14.94 20.08
N ARG A 366 -4.81 16.01 19.59
CA ARG A 366 -5.98 16.64 20.21
C ARG A 366 -7.21 15.72 20.32
N SER A 367 -7.22 14.66 19.51
CA SER A 367 -8.24 13.61 19.53
C SER A 367 -7.55 12.25 19.56
N SER A 368 -7.99 11.36 20.45
CA SER A 368 -7.57 9.96 20.50
C SER A 368 -8.22 9.09 19.42
N HIS A 369 -9.29 9.59 18.78
CA HIS A 369 -9.92 8.86 17.68
C HIS A 369 -9.05 8.92 16.44
N PRO A 370 -8.83 7.79 15.75
CA PRO A 370 -8.14 7.77 14.46
C PRO A 370 -8.80 8.71 13.45
N THR A 371 -8.01 9.24 12.52
CA THR A 371 -8.55 10.05 11.42
C THR A 371 -9.55 9.21 10.63
N GLU A 372 -10.78 9.73 10.48
CA GLU A 372 -11.77 9.11 9.61
C GLU A 372 -11.31 9.25 8.17
N LEU A 373 -11.20 8.11 7.49
CA LEU A 373 -10.76 8.05 6.10
C LEU A 373 -11.99 7.88 5.20
N PRO A 374 -11.99 8.51 4.03
CA PRO A 374 -13.08 8.34 3.08
C PRO A 374 -13.15 6.88 2.62
N VAL A 375 -14.36 6.38 2.40
CA VAL A 375 -14.60 5.02 1.86
C VAL A 375 -14.06 4.92 0.43
N GLU A 376 -14.20 6.01 -0.33
CA GLU A 376 -13.71 6.14 -1.70
C GLU A 376 -12.77 7.34 -1.81
N GLY A 377 -11.82 7.27 -2.76
CA GLY A 377 -10.89 8.35 -3.04
C GLY A 377 -9.50 8.15 -2.46
N MET A 378 -8.75 9.25 -2.35
CA MET A 378 -7.33 9.25 -2.00
C MET A 378 -7.15 9.31 -0.47
N LEU A 379 -6.75 8.20 0.12
CA LEU A 379 -6.60 8.08 1.58
C LEU A 379 -5.44 8.91 2.16
N LEU A 380 -4.33 9.00 1.43
CA LEU A 380 -3.14 9.71 1.94
C LEU A 380 -3.37 11.22 2.15
N PRO A 381 -3.98 11.97 1.22
CA PRO A 381 -4.31 13.38 1.45
C PRO A 381 -5.24 13.60 2.65
N ALA A 382 -6.27 12.75 2.78
CA ALA A 382 -7.20 12.81 3.91
C ALA A 382 -6.49 12.57 5.26
N LEU A 383 -5.58 11.59 5.29
CA LEU A 383 -4.79 11.29 6.48
C LEU A 383 -3.85 12.44 6.83
N ILE A 384 -3.14 13.01 5.86
CA ILE A 384 -2.22 14.15 6.08
C ILE A 384 -2.99 15.34 6.65
N ARG A 385 -4.15 15.68 6.09
CA ARG A 385 -5.00 16.76 6.59
C ARG A 385 -5.50 16.48 8.00
N GLY A 386 -6.09 15.30 8.24
CA GLY A 386 -6.61 14.93 9.56
C GLY A 386 -5.53 14.89 10.64
N MET A 387 -4.32 14.44 10.33
CA MET A 387 -3.20 14.51 11.28
C MET A 387 -2.79 15.95 11.56
N GLY A 388 -2.70 16.82 10.55
CA GLY A 388 -2.43 18.25 10.76
C GLY A 388 -3.45 18.93 11.67
N GLU A 389 -4.73 18.64 11.49
CA GLU A 389 -5.82 19.12 12.35
C GLU A 389 -5.67 18.63 13.80
N LYS A 390 -5.38 17.34 14.00
CA LYS A 390 -5.15 16.74 15.32
C LYS A 390 -3.93 17.28 16.04
N LEU A 391 -2.87 17.59 15.30
CA LEU A 391 -1.67 18.21 15.83
C LEU A 391 -1.87 19.71 16.10
N GLY A 392 -2.93 20.30 15.52
CA GLY A 392 -3.22 21.72 15.64
C GLY A 392 -2.23 22.60 14.90
N VAL A 393 -1.62 22.08 13.84
CA VAL A 393 -0.68 22.81 12.99
C VAL A 393 -1.40 23.39 11.78
N ALA A 394 -0.93 24.52 11.29
CA ALA A 394 -1.50 25.15 10.10
C ALA A 394 -1.23 24.27 8.87
N SER A 395 -2.27 24.08 8.03
CA SER A 395 -2.15 23.39 6.74
C SER A 395 -1.52 24.31 5.68
N VAL A 396 -0.30 24.80 5.95
CA VAL A 396 0.47 25.67 5.04
C VAL A 396 1.91 25.16 4.95
N GLY A 397 2.51 25.32 3.80
CA GLY A 397 3.89 24.90 3.55
C GLY A 397 4.00 23.94 2.39
N VAL A 398 5.24 23.77 1.93
CA VAL A 398 5.57 22.93 0.76
C VAL A 398 6.62 21.90 1.16
N ILE A 399 6.32 20.63 0.88
CA ILE A 399 7.23 19.50 1.07
C ILE A 399 7.74 19.05 -0.31
N SER A 400 9.06 19.04 -0.48
CA SER A 400 9.72 18.65 -1.74
C SER A 400 10.81 17.59 -1.55
N SER A 401 10.96 17.06 -0.33
CA SER A 401 12.02 16.10 0.01
C SER A 401 11.58 14.66 -0.23
N GLY A 402 12.45 13.85 -0.77
CA GLY A 402 12.24 12.42 -1.01
C GLY A 402 11.29 12.11 -2.15
N ALA A 403 10.69 10.93 -2.10
CA ALA A 403 9.71 10.47 -3.09
C ALA A 403 8.31 11.01 -2.78
N VAL A 404 8.07 12.29 -3.07
CA VAL A 404 6.78 12.94 -2.87
C VAL A 404 5.73 12.33 -3.80
N PRO A 405 4.65 11.72 -3.28
CA PRO A 405 3.60 11.09 -4.10
C PRO A 405 2.52 12.10 -4.54
N PHE A 406 2.90 13.36 -4.76
CA PHE A 406 2.03 14.44 -5.20
C PHE A 406 2.70 15.22 -6.33
N GLY A 407 1.89 15.93 -7.12
CA GLY A 407 2.40 16.74 -8.21
C GLY A 407 1.80 18.14 -8.24
N LYS A 408 2.64 19.13 -8.46
CA LYS A 408 2.25 20.47 -8.88
C LYS A 408 2.50 20.62 -10.37
N LEU A 409 1.48 21.04 -11.09
CA LEU A 409 1.56 21.28 -12.53
C LEU A 409 1.66 22.77 -12.80
N THR A 410 2.57 23.12 -13.71
CA THR A 410 2.63 24.43 -14.32
C THR A 410 2.40 24.28 -15.83
N LEU A 411 1.68 25.22 -16.41
CA LEU A 411 1.30 25.21 -17.82
C LEU A 411 1.73 26.50 -18.50
N ASP A 412 2.37 26.39 -19.66
CA ASP A 412 2.58 27.50 -20.57
C ASP A 412 1.30 27.70 -21.40
N SER A 413 0.47 28.67 -20.98
CA SER A 413 -0.81 28.97 -21.63
C SER A 413 -0.65 29.47 -23.08
N SER A 414 0.51 30.03 -23.44
CA SER A 414 0.77 30.49 -24.82
C SER A 414 0.89 29.35 -25.83
N GLN A 415 1.28 28.16 -25.35
CA GLN A 415 1.41 26.96 -26.19
C GLN A 415 0.21 26.02 -26.08
N CYS A 416 -0.61 26.14 -25.04
CA CYS A 416 -1.73 25.26 -24.80
C CYS A 416 -2.84 25.47 -25.83
N THR A 417 -3.24 24.38 -26.50
CA THR A 417 -4.34 24.41 -27.47
C THR A 417 -5.70 24.09 -26.86
N GLY A 418 -5.78 23.79 -25.56
CA GLY A 418 -7.03 23.40 -24.88
C GLY A 418 -7.58 22.06 -25.31
N CYS A 419 -6.76 21.14 -25.88
CA CYS A 419 -7.21 19.88 -26.45
C CYS A 419 -7.81 18.89 -25.42
N GLY A 420 -7.59 19.10 -24.12
CA GLY A 420 -8.15 18.27 -23.05
C GLY A 420 -7.53 16.88 -22.86
N LEU A 421 -6.56 16.44 -23.68
CA LEU A 421 -5.96 15.11 -23.59
C LEU A 421 -5.33 14.84 -22.23
N CYS A 422 -4.68 15.85 -21.61
CA CYS A 422 -4.09 15.73 -20.29
C CYS A 422 -5.12 15.44 -19.18
N ALA A 423 -6.35 15.90 -19.34
CA ALA A 423 -7.46 15.60 -18.43
C ALA A 423 -8.10 14.23 -18.75
N ALA A 424 -8.30 13.93 -20.03
CA ALA A 424 -8.90 12.67 -20.48
C ALA A 424 -8.08 11.43 -20.04
N ASP A 425 -6.74 11.56 -20.00
CA ASP A 425 -5.82 10.48 -19.62
C ASP A 425 -5.37 10.58 -18.15
N CYS A 426 -5.93 11.50 -17.35
CA CYS A 426 -5.58 11.59 -15.93
C CYS A 426 -6.20 10.44 -15.13
N PRO A 427 -5.39 9.51 -14.55
CA PRO A 427 -5.92 8.30 -13.93
C PRO A 427 -6.65 8.55 -12.60
N THR A 428 -6.43 9.70 -11.99
CA THR A 428 -7.02 10.08 -10.70
C THR A 428 -7.98 11.27 -10.83
N GLU A 429 -8.28 11.66 -12.07
CA GLU A 429 -9.12 12.84 -12.36
C GLU A 429 -8.65 14.13 -11.66
N ALA A 430 -7.35 14.19 -11.34
CA ALA A 430 -6.74 15.39 -10.77
C ALA A 430 -6.81 16.57 -11.74
N LEU A 431 -6.70 16.30 -13.04
CA LEU A 431 -6.97 17.26 -14.12
C LEU A 431 -8.35 17.01 -14.69
N THR A 432 -9.15 18.08 -14.79
CA THR A 432 -10.50 18.02 -15.34
C THR A 432 -10.76 19.24 -16.22
N VAL A 433 -11.42 19.03 -17.36
CA VAL A 433 -11.93 20.14 -18.18
C VAL A 433 -13.35 20.42 -17.78
N LEU A 434 -13.62 21.65 -17.34
CA LEU A 434 -14.98 22.15 -17.09
C LEU A 434 -15.45 22.94 -18.32
N PRO A 435 -16.43 22.42 -19.07
CA PRO A 435 -17.01 23.15 -20.20
C PRO A 435 -17.99 24.21 -19.68
N GLY A 436 -17.83 25.44 -20.14
CA GLY A 436 -18.83 26.48 -20.06
C GLY A 436 -19.67 26.53 -21.35
N SER A 437 -20.60 27.52 -21.47
CA SER A 437 -21.39 27.74 -22.68
C SER A 437 -20.53 28.14 -23.89
N ASP A 438 -19.53 29.00 -23.66
CA ASP A 438 -18.67 29.59 -24.68
C ASP A 438 -17.18 29.39 -24.40
N SER A 439 -16.85 28.85 -23.24
CA SER A 439 -15.49 28.71 -22.74
C SER A 439 -15.24 27.34 -22.12
N TYR A 440 -14.00 27.06 -21.81
CA TYR A 440 -13.58 25.92 -20.99
C TYR A 440 -12.57 26.38 -19.97
N SER A 441 -12.52 25.68 -18.83
CA SER A 441 -11.47 25.84 -17.83
C SER A 441 -10.82 24.48 -17.59
N LEU A 442 -9.50 24.42 -17.60
CA LEU A 442 -8.73 23.25 -17.15
C LEU A 442 -8.36 23.47 -15.69
N ILE A 443 -8.88 22.61 -14.84
CA ILE A 443 -8.67 22.69 -13.40
C ILE A 443 -7.79 21.54 -12.90
N LEU A 444 -7.03 21.83 -11.84
CA LEU A 444 -6.21 20.87 -11.12
C LEU A 444 -6.67 20.79 -9.66
N ARG A 445 -6.91 19.56 -9.18
CA ARG A 445 -6.99 19.23 -7.75
C ARG A 445 -5.69 18.57 -7.33
N GLN A 446 -4.84 19.28 -6.61
CA GLN A 446 -3.53 18.77 -6.24
C GLN A 446 -3.62 17.54 -5.32
N GLU A 447 -4.58 17.50 -4.42
CA GLU A 447 -4.78 16.33 -3.53
C GLU A 447 -5.00 15.02 -4.28
N SER A 448 -5.57 15.08 -5.49
CA SER A 448 -5.78 13.91 -6.35
C SER A 448 -4.59 13.62 -7.28
N CYS A 449 -3.63 14.55 -7.38
CA CYS A 449 -2.48 14.36 -8.28
C CYS A 449 -1.40 13.49 -7.64
N VAL A 450 -1.17 12.30 -8.19
CA VAL A 450 -0.16 11.33 -7.74
C VAL A 450 1.21 11.50 -8.40
N GLY A 451 1.42 12.58 -9.11
CA GLY A 451 2.72 12.89 -9.74
C GLY A 451 3.18 11.85 -10.78
N CYS A 452 2.27 11.16 -11.47
CA CYS A 452 2.60 10.09 -12.44
C CYS A 452 3.23 10.58 -13.75
N GLY A 453 3.02 11.86 -14.11
CA GLY A 453 3.58 12.46 -15.32
C GLY A 453 2.91 12.07 -16.64
N LEU A 454 1.79 11.35 -16.64
CA LEU A 454 1.07 10.99 -17.86
C LEU A 454 0.59 12.20 -18.65
N CYS A 455 0.08 13.22 -17.96
CA CYS A 455 -0.36 14.47 -18.59
C CYS A 455 0.74 15.16 -19.42
N ILE A 456 2.02 15.00 -19.02
CA ILE A 456 3.15 15.52 -19.80
C ILE A 456 3.40 14.66 -21.03
N LYS A 457 3.33 13.32 -20.90
CA LYS A 457 3.58 12.39 -22.00
C LYS A 457 2.56 12.52 -23.12
N VAL A 458 1.27 12.71 -22.78
CA VAL A 458 0.19 12.80 -23.74
C VAL A 458 0.01 14.20 -24.35
N CYS A 459 0.68 15.22 -23.79
CA CYS A 459 0.56 16.58 -24.28
C CYS A 459 1.28 16.77 -25.62
N PRO A 460 0.57 16.98 -26.75
CA PRO A 460 1.20 17.15 -28.05
C PRO A 460 1.99 18.45 -28.17
N GLU A 461 1.64 19.43 -27.32
CA GLU A 461 2.26 20.75 -27.30
C GLU A 461 3.42 20.86 -26.32
N ARG A 462 3.61 19.84 -25.46
CA ARG A 462 4.65 19.82 -24.40
C ARG A 462 4.66 21.06 -23.51
N CYS A 463 3.48 21.65 -23.30
CA CYS A 463 3.32 22.88 -22.53
C CYS A 463 3.17 22.69 -21.02
N LEU A 464 3.18 21.42 -20.54
CA LEU A 464 3.04 21.07 -19.13
C LEU A 464 4.39 20.72 -18.50
N LYS A 465 4.61 21.19 -17.27
CA LYS A 465 5.71 20.78 -16.40
C LYS A 465 5.16 20.26 -15.09
N LEU A 466 5.78 19.22 -14.54
CA LEU A 466 5.42 18.58 -13.27
C LEU A 466 6.58 18.70 -12.31
N GLU A 467 6.30 19.21 -11.13
CA GLU A 467 7.19 19.18 -9.98
C GLU A 467 6.61 18.25 -8.93
N LYS A 468 7.42 17.34 -8.37
CA LYS A 468 6.98 16.44 -7.28
C LYS A 468 7.07 17.16 -5.95
N ILE A 469 6.02 17.84 -5.58
CA ILE A 469 5.88 18.57 -4.33
C ILE A 469 4.48 18.40 -3.76
N LEU A 470 4.38 18.48 -2.43
CA LEU A 470 3.14 18.57 -1.69
C LEU A 470 2.98 20.00 -1.15
N ASP A 471 1.97 20.71 -1.60
CA ASP A 471 1.54 21.97 -1.02
C ASP A 471 0.39 21.69 -0.04
N LEU A 472 0.69 21.79 1.26
CA LEU A 472 -0.29 21.49 2.31
C LEU A 472 -1.51 22.40 2.25
N GLY A 473 -1.35 23.65 1.77
CA GLY A 473 -2.45 24.60 1.60
C GLY A 473 -3.42 24.24 0.47
N LYS A 474 -3.05 23.28 -0.38
CA LYS A 474 -3.89 22.81 -1.50
C LYS A 474 -4.62 21.48 -1.20
N LEU A 475 -4.47 20.95 0.01
CA LEU A 475 -5.27 19.82 0.46
C LEU A 475 -6.66 20.27 0.89
N GLY A 476 -7.70 19.45 0.68
CA GLY A 476 -9.07 19.74 1.11
C GLY A 476 -10.01 20.18 -0.01
N TYR A 477 -9.99 19.44 -1.14
CA TYR A 477 -10.91 19.66 -2.27
C TYR A 477 -10.75 21.00 -3.01
N GLN A 478 -9.68 21.74 -2.74
CA GLN A 478 -9.39 22.98 -3.47
C GLN A 478 -8.99 22.66 -4.91
N SER A 479 -9.67 23.30 -5.85
CA SER A 479 -9.33 23.25 -7.26
C SER A 479 -8.68 24.56 -7.71
N GLU A 480 -7.70 24.46 -8.59
CA GLU A 480 -7.00 25.58 -9.19
C GLU A 480 -7.23 25.59 -10.69
N THR A 481 -7.68 26.71 -11.25
CA THR A 481 -7.74 26.89 -12.70
C THR A 481 -6.34 27.13 -13.22
N ILE A 482 -5.82 26.20 -14.02
CA ILE A 482 -4.46 26.30 -14.59
C ILE A 482 -4.45 26.94 -15.99
N THR A 483 -5.58 26.90 -16.70
CA THR A 483 -5.82 27.66 -17.93
C THR A 483 -7.31 27.69 -18.25
N GLU A 484 -7.72 28.68 -19.01
CA GLU A 484 -9.06 28.82 -19.57
C GLU A 484 -8.99 29.35 -21.00
N GLY A 485 -10.06 29.21 -21.75
CA GLY A 485 -10.15 29.73 -23.12
C GLY A 485 -11.53 29.57 -23.72
N ASP A 486 -11.74 30.23 -24.87
CA ASP A 486 -13.01 30.24 -25.57
C ASP A 486 -13.11 29.14 -26.63
N PHE A 487 -14.34 28.73 -26.92
CA PHE A 487 -14.64 27.91 -28.10
C PHE A 487 -14.87 28.78 -29.33
N VAL A 488 -14.48 28.27 -30.50
CA VAL A 488 -14.93 28.80 -31.80
C VAL A 488 -16.31 28.21 -32.07
N ARG A 489 -17.26 29.06 -32.46
CA ARG A 489 -18.62 28.64 -32.80
C ARG A 489 -18.81 28.42 -34.30
N CYS A 490 -19.74 27.53 -34.64
CA CYS A 490 -20.10 27.24 -36.01
C CYS A 490 -20.84 28.41 -36.63
N LYS A 491 -20.36 28.92 -37.78
CA LYS A 491 -21.01 30.02 -38.52
C LYS A 491 -22.39 29.69 -39.05
N VAL A 492 -22.79 28.41 -39.07
CA VAL A 492 -24.06 27.96 -39.63
C VAL A 492 -25.10 27.66 -38.55
N CYS A 493 -24.73 26.96 -37.47
CA CYS A 493 -25.65 26.50 -36.44
C CYS A 493 -25.30 26.99 -35.03
N ASP A 494 -24.25 27.79 -34.88
CA ASP A 494 -23.78 28.37 -33.63
C ASP A 494 -23.34 27.36 -32.55
N ALA A 495 -23.18 26.09 -32.90
CA ALA A 495 -22.65 25.08 -31.99
C ALA A 495 -21.16 25.29 -31.71
N PRO A 496 -20.63 25.02 -30.50
CA PRO A 496 -19.22 25.09 -30.21
C PRO A 496 -18.47 23.98 -31.03
N ILE A 497 -17.32 24.34 -31.60
CA ILE A 497 -16.53 23.46 -32.48
C ILE A 497 -15.32 22.91 -31.73
N ALA A 498 -14.45 23.81 -31.29
CA ALA A 498 -13.17 23.49 -30.63
C ALA A 498 -12.61 24.75 -29.93
N PRO A 499 -11.65 24.58 -29.02
CA PRO A 499 -10.91 25.70 -28.43
C PRO A 499 -10.31 26.62 -29.50
N ARG A 500 -10.43 27.93 -29.29
CA ARG A 500 -9.93 28.95 -30.21
C ARG A 500 -8.43 28.76 -30.51
N ALA A 501 -7.61 28.54 -29.45
CA ALA A 501 -6.19 28.33 -29.61
C ALA A 501 -5.86 27.10 -30.51
N MET A 502 -6.68 26.05 -30.45
CA MET A 502 -6.53 24.89 -31.34
C MET A 502 -6.84 25.25 -32.79
N ILE A 503 -7.97 25.94 -33.03
CA ILE A 503 -8.37 26.36 -34.38
C ILE A 503 -7.33 27.30 -34.98
N ASP A 504 -6.81 28.25 -34.22
CA ASP A 504 -5.79 29.20 -34.69
C ASP A 504 -4.48 28.49 -35.05
N LYS A 505 -4.05 27.52 -34.25
CA LYS A 505 -2.86 26.71 -34.56
C LYS A 505 -3.05 25.84 -35.80
N VAL A 506 -4.22 25.21 -35.96
CA VAL A 506 -4.56 24.43 -37.17
C VAL A 506 -4.61 25.37 -38.38
N ARG A 507 -5.22 26.55 -38.24
CA ARG A 507 -5.27 27.59 -39.29
C ARG A 507 -3.86 27.97 -39.75
N ALA A 508 -2.97 28.29 -38.81
CA ALA A 508 -1.59 28.66 -39.12
C ALA A 508 -0.83 27.55 -39.88
N ARG A 509 -1.00 26.27 -39.48
CA ARG A 509 -0.38 25.13 -40.16
C ARG A 509 -0.91 24.94 -41.58
N ILE A 510 -2.25 25.03 -41.77
CA ILE A 510 -2.87 24.87 -43.10
C ILE A 510 -2.44 26.02 -44.00
N THR A 511 -2.43 27.26 -43.52
CA THR A 511 -1.98 28.43 -44.29
C THR A 511 -0.52 28.30 -44.72
N ALA A 512 0.36 27.85 -43.81
CA ALA A 512 1.79 27.62 -44.11
C ALA A 512 1.99 26.53 -45.16
N ALA A 513 1.05 25.56 -45.28
CA ALA A 513 1.05 24.51 -46.30
C ALA A 513 0.30 24.93 -47.59
N GLY A 514 -0.13 26.18 -47.75
CA GLY A 514 -0.87 26.67 -48.90
C GLY A 514 -2.33 26.19 -48.99
N GLY A 515 -2.88 25.66 -47.89
CA GLY A 515 -4.23 25.10 -47.84
C GLY A 515 -5.31 26.13 -47.54
N VAL A 516 -6.58 25.73 -47.72
CA VAL A 516 -7.77 26.56 -47.53
C VAL A 516 -8.34 26.37 -46.12
N THR A 517 -8.56 27.47 -45.36
CA THR A 517 -8.99 27.48 -43.96
C THR A 517 -10.46 27.82 -43.75
N SER A 518 -11.23 28.10 -44.82
CA SER A 518 -12.62 28.59 -44.74
C SER A 518 -13.59 27.63 -44.02
N GLN A 519 -13.27 26.33 -43.99
CA GLN A 519 -14.11 25.32 -43.35
C GLN A 519 -13.83 25.12 -41.84
N LEU A 520 -12.81 25.76 -41.28
CA LEU A 520 -12.45 25.58 -39.85
C LEU A 520 -13.51 26.10 -38.89
N GLU A 521 -14.31 27.06 -39.31
CA GLU A 521 -15.39 27.66 -38.51
C GLU A 521 -16.79 27.09 -38.84
N THR A 522 -16.83 25.87 -39.39
CA THR A 522 -18.06 25.12 -39.63
C THR A 522 -17.95 23.76 -38.94
N CYS A 523 -18.95 23.36 -38.16
CA CYS A 523 -18.95 22.08 -37.45
C CYS A 523 -19.03 20.89 -38.44
N PRO A 524 -18.63 19.68 -38.05
CA PRO A 524 -18.66 18.50 -38.91
C PRO A 524 -20.04 18.24 -39.55
N ASP A 525 -21.13 18.40 -38.77
CA ASP A 525 -22.48 18.15 -39.24
C ASP A 525 -22.91 19.15 -40.33
N CYS A 526 -22.61 20.44 -40.13
CA CYS A 526 -22.89 21.44 -41.16
C CYS A 526 -22.04 21.28 -42.42
N ARG A 527 -20.76 20.82 -42.26
CA ARG A 527 -19.93 20.50 -43.42
C ARG A 527 -20.48 19.33 -44.25
N MET A 528 -20.99 18.29 -43.60
CA MET A 528 -21.62 17.17 -44.28
C MET A 528 -22.89 17.57 -45.02
N ARG A 529 -23.72 18.48 -44.44
CA ARG A 529 -24.93 18.98 -45.10
C ARG A 529 -24.66 19.91 -46.26
N THR A 530 -23.54 20.62 -46.28
CA THR A 530 -23.16 21.57 -47.32
C THR A 530 -22.36 20.93 -48.46
N LYS A 531 -21.88 19.67 -48.31
CA LYS A 531 -21.31 18.95 -49.45
C LYS A 531 -22.41 18.64 -50.47
N PRO A 532 -22.31 19.10 -51.77
CA PRO A 532 -23.25 18.70 -52.77
C PRO A 532 -23.24 17.16 -52.86
N ARG A 533 -24.42 16.52 -52.83
CA ARG A 533 -24.57 15.11 -53.16
C ARG A 533 -23.99 14.98 -54.55
N LEU A 534 -22.86 14.27 -54.67
CA LEU A 534 -22.36 13.84 -55.97
C LEU A 534 -23.50 13.08 -56.63
N SER A 535 -24.13 13.73 -57.60
CA SER A 535 -25.11 13.08 -58.45
C SER A 535 -24.41 11.86 -59.05
N LYS A 536 -24.96 10.69 -58.80
CA LYS A 536 -24.62 9.51 -59.55
C LYS A 536 -25.01 9.83 -61.00
N SER A 537 -24.08 10.40 -61.78
CA SER A 537 -24.20 10.44 -63.21
C SER A 537 -24.20 8.98 -63.66
N GLY A 538 -25.36 8.58 -64.21
CA GLY A 538 -25.58 7.25 -64.73
C GLY A 538 -24.52 6.88 -65.75
N VAL A 539 -23.98 5.70 -65.60
CA VAL A 539 -23.43 4.96 -66.69
C VAL A 539 -24.64 4.26 -67.35
N GLY A 540 -25.16 4.89 -68.40
CA GLY A 540 -26.06 4.27 -69.29
C GLY A 540 -25.25 3.51 -70.36
N VAL A 541 -25.62 2.23 -70.53
CA VAL A 541 -25.40 1.30 -71.65
C VAL A 541 -23.98 0.84 -71.86
#